data_8fdde64a485333a91154b9fee1c3fdc5
#
_entry.id   8fdde64a485333a91154b9fee1c3fdc5
#
_cell.length_a   1.000
_cell.length_b   1.000
_cell.length_c   1.000
_cell.angle_alpha   90.00
_cell.angle_beta   90.00
_cell.angle_gamma   90.00
#
_symmetry.space_group_name_H-M   'P 1'
#
loop_
_entity.id
_entity.type
_entity.pdbx_description
1 polymer ?
#
loop_
_entity_poly.entity_id
_entity_poly.type
_entity_poly.pdbx_seq_one_letter_code
_entity_poly.pdbx_strand_id
1 'polypeptide(L)'
;MRPQDILILLKIVSLGEKEWHHHTLAADIGISQSEVTQSLNRSLYAGLIDASRKKVMRMALLEFLQCGIAYVFPQQPGAIVRGIATAHSAPPLNKIIQSSEAYVWPSAKGKERGQAIAPLYPSVIEATQRDHKFYELLALVDALRVGKAREKELAKKELEKRLLNGK
;
A
#
# COMPACT_ATOMS: atom_id res chain seq x y z
N MET A 1 -12.31 -1.45 -10.03
CA MET A 1 -11.11 -1.20 -9.21
C MET A 1 -10.17 -2.38 -9.34
N ARG A 2 -8.91 -2.15 -9.60
CA ARG A 2 -7.84 -3.17 -9.67
C ARG A 2 -6.78 -2.89 -8.61
N PRO A 3 -5.99 -3.89 -8.19
CA PRO A 3 -4.95 -3.67 -7.16
C PRO A 3 -3.97 -2.54 -7.52
N GLN A 4 -3.55 -2.44 -8.77
CA GLN A 4 -2.66 -1.39 -9.23
C GLN A 4 -3.26 0.02 -9.13
N ASP A 5 -4.57 0.17 -9.08
CA ASP A 5 -5.21 1.48 -8.89
C ASP A 5 -4.88 2.03 -7.49
N ILE A 6 -4.96 1.17 -6.49
CA ILE A 6 -4.59 1.54 -5.12
C ILE A 6 -3.10 1.81 -5.00
N LEU A 7 -2.28 0.98 -5.66
CA LEU A 7 -0.83 1.15 -5.69
C LEU A 7 -0.43 2.54 -6.23
N ILE A 8 -1.02 2.94 -7.35
CA ILE A 8 -0.76 4.24 -7.98
C ILE A 8 -1.23 5.40 -7.10
N LEU A 9 -2.42 5.32 -6.51
CA LEU A 9 -2.93 6.35 -5.61
C LEU A 9 -2.04 6.52 -4.38
N LEU A 10 -1.59 5.43 -3.77
CA LEU A 10 -0.68 5.47 -2.63
C LEU A 10 0.70 6.00 -3.00
N LYS A 11 1.20 5.68 -4.21
CA LYS A 11 2.46 6.26 -4.70
C LYS A 11 2.35 7.76 -4.86
N ILE A 12 1.27 8.28 -5.45
CA ILE A 12 1.03 9.71 -5.57
C ILE A 12 0.97 10.36 -4.18
N VAL A 13 0.31 9.74 -3.21
CA VAL A 13 0.29 10.21 -1.82
C VAL A 13 1.71 10.27 -1.24
N SER A 14 2.55 9.25 -1.47
CA SER A 14 3.93 9.21 -0.97
C SER A 14 4.81 10.32 -1.54
N LEU A 15 4.54 10.74 -2.76
CA LEU A 15 5.27 11.84 -3.43
C LEU A 15 4.94 13.21 -2.82
N GLY A 16 3.80 13.36 -2.13
CA GLY A 16 3.37 14.62 -1.53
C GLY A 16 3.08 15.68 -2.59
N GLU A 17 3.77 16.82 -2.48
CA GLU A 17 3.60 17.96 -3.42
C GLU A 17 4.59 17.91 -4.62
N LYS A 18 5.41 16.86 -4.72
CA LYS A 18 6.33 16.72 -5.84
C LYS A 18 5.57 16.54 -7.15
N GLU A 19 6.01 17.25 -8.18
CA GLU A 19 5.49 17.01 -9.53
C GLU A 19 5.84 15.60 -9.98
N TRP A 20 4.90 14.97 -10.68
CA TRP A 20 5.06 13.65 -11.25
C TRP A 20 4.46 13.58 -12.65
N HIS A 21 5.01 12.69 -13.45
CA HIS A 21 4.55 12.40 -14.81
C HIS A 21 4.22 10.92 -14.95
N HIS A 22 3.41 10.55 -15.94
CA HIS A 22 3.02 9.16 -16.16
C HIS A 22 4.23 8.24 -16.35
N HIS A 23 5.25 8.67 -17.07
CA HIS A 23 6.46 7.87 -17.32
C HIS A 23 7.30 7.65 -16.05
N THR A 24 7.43 8.67 -15.19
CA THR A 24 8.16 8.53 -13.92
C THR A 24 7.41 7.65 -12.96
N LEU A 25 6.10 7.84 -12.85
CA LEU A 25 5.24 7.03 -12.00
C LEU A 25 5.24 5.55 -12.45
N ALA A 26 5.18 5.32 -13.76
CA ALA A 26 5.25 3.99 -14.36
C ALA A 26 6.59 3.30 -14.03
N ALA A 27 7.71 4.02 -14.20
CA ALA A 27 9.04 3.50 -13.88
C ALA A 27 9.21 3.20 -12.38
N ASP A 28 8.74 4.09 -11.51
CA ASP A 28 8.83 3.94 -10.06
C ASP A 28 8.07 2.72 -9.54
N ILE A 29 6.94 2.40 -10.15
CA ILE A 29 6.07 1.29 -9.74
C ILE A 29 6.37 0.00 -10.51
N GLY A 30 7.02 0.09 -11.67
CA GLY A 30 7.30 -1.06 -12.53
C GLY A 30 6.10 -1.53 -13.34
N ILE A 31 5.30 -0.59 -13.86
CA ILE A 31 4.16 -0.84 -14.75
C ILE A 31 4.26 -0.01 -16.03
N SER A 32 3.43 -0.28 -17.03
CA SER A 32 3.42 0.51 -18.27
C SER A 32 2.76 1.87 -18.09
N GLN A 33 3.14 2.85 -18.90
CA GLN A 33 2.46 4.17 -18.93
C GLN A 33 0.98 4.05 -19.32
N SER A 34 0.65 3.11 -20.21
CA SER A 34 -0.73 2.82 -20.58
C SER A 34 -1.55 2.36 -19.37
N GLU A 35 -1.00 1.47 -18.54
CA GLU A 35 -1.67 1.02 -17.32
C GLU A 35 -1.82 2.16 -16.30
N VAL A 36 -0.83 3.05 -16.17
CA VAL A 36 -0.98 4.26 -15.35
C VAL A 36 -2.16 5.10 -15.82
N THR A 37 -2.27 5.36 -17.13
CA THR A 37 -3.37 6.15 -17.70
C THR A 37 -4.73 5.49 -17.45
N GLN A 38 -4.84 4.19 -17.69
CA GLN A 38 -6.08 3.45 -17.46
C GLN A 38 -6.46 3.42 -15.98
N SER A 39 -5.49 3.24 -15.10
CA SER A 39 -5.68 3.25 -13.66
C SER A 39 -6.18 4.59 -13.15
N LEU A 40 -5.60 5.71 -13.62
CA LEU A 40 -6.07 7.05 -13.27
C LEU A 40 -7.49 7.31 -13.76
N ASN A 41 -7.86 6.78 -14.94
CA ASN A 41 -9.24 6.88 -15.43
C ASN A 41 -10.22 6.07 -14.57
N ARG A 42 -9.85 4.85 -14.14
CA ARG A 42 -10.67 4.05 -13.20
C ARG A 42 -10.81 4.75 -11.85
N SER A 43 -9.71 5.33 -11.36
CA SER A 43 -9.69 6.08 -10.09
C SER A 43 -10.53 7.34 -10.16
N LEU A 44 -10.53 8.06 -11.30
CA LEU A 44 -11.41 9.20 -11.54
C LEU A 44 -12.88 8.76 -11.52
N TYR A 45 -13.22 7.71 -12.24
CA TYR A 45 -14.57 7.17 -12.26
C TYR A 45 -15.06 6.75 -10.87
N ALA A 46 -14.15 6.24 -10.04
CA ALA A 46 -14.45 5.85 -8.66
C ALA A 46 -14.47 7.02 -7.66
N GLY A 47 -14.14 8.26 -8.08
CA GLY A 47 -14.08 9.42 -7.19
C GLY A 47 -12.86 9.45 -6.25
N LEU A 48 -11.80 8.68 -6.56
CA LEU A 48 -10.59 8.59 -5.73
C LEU A 48 -9.47 9.56 -6.15
N ILE A 49 -9.61 10.17 -7.30
CA ILE A 49 -8.72 11.22 -7.80
C ILE A 49 -9.55 12.34 -8.42
N ASP A 50 -9.05 13.56 -8.40
CA ASP A 50 -9.75 14.74 -8.93
C ASP A 50 -9.87 14.73 -10.46
N ALA A 51 -10.68 15.66 -11.00
CA ALA A 51 -10.90 15.78 -12.45
C ALA A 51 -9.62 16.03 -13.26
N SER A 52 -8.61 16.67 -12.67
CA SER A 52 -7.29 16.88 -13.29
C SER A 52 -6.45 15.59 -13.35
N ARG A 53 -6.85 14.55 -12.62
CA ARG A 53 -6.12 13.30 -12.41
C ARG A 53 -4.73 13.50 -11.79
N LYS A 54 -4.57 14.57 -10.99
CA LYS A 54 -3.31 14.92 -10.32
C LYS A 54 -3.40 14.83 -8.80
N LYS A 55 -4.56 15.08 -8.21
CA LYS A 55 -4.75 15.15 -6.77
C LYS A 55 -5.62 14.00 -6.27
N VAL A 56 -5.06 13.18 -5.40
CA VAL A 56 -5.81 12.09 -4.75
C VAL A 56 -6.86 12.68 -3.80
N MET A 57 -8.07 12.16 -3.89
CA MET A 57 -9.17 12.45 -2.97
C MET A 57 -8.91 11.68 -1.66
N ARG A 58 -8.09 12.26 -0.80
CA ARG A 58 -7.48 11.55 0.35
C ARG A 58 -8.52 11.02 1.34
N MET A 59 -9.60 11.76 1.59
CA MET A 59 -10.70 11.29 2.44
C MET A 59 -11.40 10.07 1.83
N ALA A 60 -11.74 10.13 0.55
CA ALA A 60 -12.40 9.02 -0.15
C ALA A 60 -11.49 7.78 -0.20
N LEU A 61 -10.20 7.97 -0.47
CA LEU A 61 -9.23 6.88 -0.44
C LEU A 61 -9.12 6.26 0.97
N LEU A 62 -9.04 7.09 2.01
CA LEU A 62 -8.99 6.63 3.39
C LEU A 62 -10.22 5.81 3.77
N GLU A 63 -11.41 6.29 3.43
CA GLU A 63 -12.67 5.57 3.65
C GLU A 63 -12.67 4.20 2.96
N PHE A 64 -12.28 4.15 1.68
CA PHE A 64 -12.14 2.89 0.97
C PHE A 64 -11.15 1.93 1.62
N LEU A 65 -9.97 2.43 2.02
CA LEU A 65 -8.96 1.60 2.68
C LEU A 65 -9.44 1.06 4.03
N GLN A 66 -10.08 1.90 4.85
CA GLN A 66 -10.56 1.50 6.16
C GLN A 66 -11.74 0.53 6.13
N CYS A 67 -12.64 0.67 5.17
CA CYS A 67 -13.91 -0.04 5.13
C CYS A 67 -14.01 -1.10 4.02
N GLY A 68 -13.24 -0.97 2.95
CA GLY A 68 -13.43 -1.79 1.75
C GLY A 68 -12.27 -2.71 1.38
N ILE A 69 -11.02 -2.31 1.63
CA ILE A 69 -9.84 -3.00 1.07
C ILE A 69 -9.77 -4.49 1.43
N ALA A 70 -10.12 -4.85 2.65
CA ALA A 70 -10.08 -6.23 3.13
C ALA A 70 -11.10 -7.15 2.43
N TYR A 71 -12.17 -6.57 1.91
CA TYR A 71 -13.23 -7.32 1.21
C TYR A 71 -13.00 -7.36 -0.30
N VAL A 72 -12.43 -6.30 -0.86
CA VAL A 72 -12.16 -6.19 -2.31
C VAL A 72 -10.91 -6.97 -2.70
N PHE A 73 -9.86 -6.92 -1.87
CA PHE A 73 -8.61 -7.62 -2.07
C PHE A 73 -8.24 -8.48 -0.84
N PRO A 74 -9.05 -9.51 -0.54
CA PRO A 74 -8.84 -10.33 0.65
C PRO A 74 -7.52 -11.09 0.57
N GLN A 75 -6.90 -11.30 1.72
CA GLN A 75 -5.68 -12.06 1.86
C GLN A 75 -5.69 -12.83 3.18
N GLN A 76 -5.12 -14.02 3.18
CA GLN A 76 -4.86 -14.80 4.38
C GLN A 76 -3.37 -15.16 4.46
N PRO A 77 -2.80 -15.20 5.68
CA PRO A 77 -1.42 -15.62 5.87
C PRO A 77 -1.19 -17.06 5.37
N GLY A 78 -0.11 -17.26 4.63
CA GLY A 78 0.28 -18.55 4.09
C GLY A 78 1.42 -19.21 4.88
N ALA A 79 2.17 -20.09 4.22
CA ALA A 79 3.31 -20.79 4.80
C ALA A 79 4.44 -19.83 5.22
N ILE A 80 5.31 -20.30 6.12
CA ILE A 80 6.50 -19.55 6.54
C ILE A 80 7.54 -19.57 5.41
N VAL A 81 7.92 -18.37 4.98
CA VAL A 81 8.89 -18.17 3.89
C VAL A 81 9.86 -17.05 4.24
N ARG A 82 10.95 -16.94 3.48
CA ARG A 82 11.82 -15.76 3.51
C ARG A 82 11.16 -14.61 2.75
N GLY A 83 11.29 -13.40 3.28
CA GLY A 83 10.72 -12.23 2.62
C GLY A 83 11.06 -10.90 3.30
N ILE A 84 10.32 -9.89 2.88
CA ILE A 84 10.39 -8.52 3.39
C ILE A 84 9.18 -8.29 4.31
N ALA A 85 9.43 -7.80 5.52
CA ALA A 85 8.38 -7.55 6.51
C ALA A 85 7.24 -6.69 5.94
N THR A 86 6.02 -7.04 6.27
CA THR A 86 4.82 -6.25 5.96
C THR A 86 3.82 -6.28 7.12
N ALA A 87 2.73 -5.56 6.97
CA ALA A 87 1.67 -5.45 7.97
C ALA A 87 2.23 -5.00 9.35
N HIS A 88 1.88 -5.69 10.42
CA HIS A 88 2.36 -5.38 11.77
C HIS A 88 3.87 -5.61 11.95
N SER A 89 4.50 -6.37 11.08
CA SER A 89 5.95 -6.66 11.13
C SER A 89 6.82 -5.58 10.49
N ALA A 90 6.20 -4.65 9.78
CA ALA A 90 6.86 -3.52 9.12
C ALA A 90 6.62 -2.19 9.85
N PRO A 91 7.47 -1.17 9.60
CA PRO A 91 7.18 0.18 10.07
C PRO A 91 5.84 0.72 9.52
N PRO A 92 5.08 1.50 10.28
CA PRO A 92 5.38 1.95 11.65
C PRO A 92 4.90 1.00 12.74
N LEU A 93 4.11 -0.02 12.43
CA LEU A 93 3.43 -0.86 13.43
C LEU A 93 4.39 -1.74 14.22
N ASN A 94 5.52 -2.14 13.66
CA ASN A 94 6.51 -2.97 14.34
C ASN A 94 7.16 -2.31 15.58
N LYS A 95 7.02 -1.00 15.73
CA LYS A 95 7.46 -0.26 16.90
C LYS A 95 6.44 -0.30 18.06
N ILE A 96 5.20 -0.65 17.75
CA ILE A 96 4.06 -0.59 18.67
C ILE A 96 3.57 -2.00 19.00
N ILE A 97 3.64 -2.90 18.02
CA ILE A 97 3.14 -4.27 18.13
C ILE A 97 4.31 -5.23 18.21
N GLN A 98 4.33 -6.03 19.24
CA GLN A 98 5.22 -7.20 19.36
C GLN A 98 4.40 -8.45 19.05
N SER A 99 4.84 -9.25 18.10
CA SER A 99 4.22 -10.52 17.73
C SER A 99 5.29 -11.58 17.57
N SER A 100 4.96 -12.80 17.98
CA SER A 100 5.80 -13.98 17.74
C SER A 100 5.78 -14.43 16.29
N GLU A 101 4.75 -14.02 15.54
CA GLU A 101 4.56 -14.38 14.13
C GLU A 101 4.79 -13.16 13.25
N ALA A 102 5.81 -13.22 12.39
CA ALA A 102 6.06 -12.19 11.39
C ALA A 102 5.22 -12.41 10.12
N TYR A 103 4.87 -11.33 9.44
CA TYR A 103 4.27 -11.34 8.10
C TYR A 103 5.25 -10.75 7.10
N VAL A 104 5.44 -11.45 5.98
CA VAL A 104 6.41 -11.05 4.96
C VAL A 104 5.84 -11.15 3.55
N TRP A 105 6.25 -10.25 2.67
CA TRP A 105 6.15 -10.46 1.23
C TRP A 105 7.22 -11.46 0.80
N PRO A 106 6.86 -12.57 0.16
CA PRO A 106 7.85 -13.56 -0.28
C PRO A 106 8.90 -12.93 -1.19
N SER A 107 10.17 -13.07 -0.83
CA SER A 107 11.28 -12.54 -1.62
C SER A 107 12.59 -13.23 -1.23
N ALA A 108 13.36 -13.68 -2.22
CA ALA A 108 14.69 -14.23 -2.02
C ALA A 108 15.68 -13.19 -1.47
N LYS A 109 15.42 -11.89 -1.69
CA LYS A 109 16.22 -10.78 -1.18
C LYS A 109 15.86 -10.38 0.25
N GLY A 110 14.79 -10.94 0.80
CA GLY A 110 14.33 -10.64 2.16
C GLY A 110 15.27 -11.20 3.22
N LYS A 111 15.29 -10.56 4.38
CA LYS A 111 16.12 -10.95 5.52
C LYS A 111 15.31 -11.62 6.63
N GLU A 112 14.00 -11.59 6.55
CA GLU A 112 13.10 -12.10 7.56
C GLU A 112 12.40 -13.38 7.13
N ARG A 113 11.97 -14.16 8.11
CA ARG A 113 11.12 -15.32 7.90
C ARG A 113 9.79 -15.07 8.60
N GLY A 114 8.71 -15.32 7.88
CA GLY A 114 7.36 -15.14 8.41
C GLY A 114 6.32 -15.76 7.49
N GLN A 115 5.07 -15.65 7.91
CA GLN A 115 3.96 -16.11 7.10
C GLN A 115 3.84 -15.27 5.83
N ALA A 116 3.67 -15.93 4.70
CA ALA A 116 3.60 -15.30 3.38
C ALA A 116 2.31 -14.47 3.24
N ILE A 117 2.46 -13.22 2.92
CA ILE A 117 1.39 -12.32 2.49
C ILE A 117 1.66 -11.96 1.03
N ALA A 118 0.74 -12.30 0.15
CA ALA A 118 0.87 -11.85 -1.24
C ALA A 118 0.76 -10.32 -1.30
N PRO A 119 1.74 -9.62 -1.87
CA PRO A 119 1.67 -8.17 -2.03
C PRO A 119 0.46 -7.80 -2.89
N LEU A 120 -0.05 -6.58 -2.70
CA LEU A 120 -1.21 -6.08 -3.45
C LEU A 120 -1.00 -6.18 -4.97
N TYR A 121 0.26 -6.02 -5.40
CA TYR A 121 0.68 -6.19 -6.78
C TYR A 121 2.14 -6.69 -6.83
N PRO A 122 2.54 -7.52 -7.81
CA PRO A 122 3.88 -8.15 -7.81
C PRO A 122 5.06 -7.17 -7.76
N SER A 123 4.95 -5.99 -8.38
CA SER A 123 6.02 -4.99 -8.42
C SER A 123 6.24 -4.23 -7.09
N VAL A 124 5.36 -4.42 -6.11
CA VAL A 124 5.44 -3.75 -4.78
C VAL A 124 6.80 -3.91 -4.14
N ILE A 125 7.35 -5.11 -4.18
CA ILE A 125 8.61 -5.44 -3.50
C ILE A 125 9.75 -4.54 -4.00
N GLU A 126 9.90 -4.37 -5.29
CA GLU A 126 10.95 -3.53 -5.86
C GLU A 126 10.63 -2.03 -5.74
N ALA A 127 9.39 -1.65 -5.94
CA ALA A 127 8.95 -0.26 -5.85
C ALA A 127 9.15 0.34 -4.46
N THR A 128 9.01 -0.47 -3.41
CA THR A 128 9.15 -0.01 -2.02
C THR A 128 10.60 0.09 -1.53
N GLN A 129 11.55 -0.55 -2.19
CA GLN A 129 12.96 -0.51 -1.77
C GLN A 129 13.57 0.90 -1.80
N ARG A 130 13.05 1.77 -2.65
CA ARG A 130 13.56 3.13 -2.86
C ARG A 130 12.67 4.21 -2.27
N ASP A 131 11.54 3.85 -1.71
CA ASP A 131 10.55 4.79 -1.17
C ASP A 131 9.99 4.28 0.16
N HIS A 132 10.59 4.76 1.24
CA HIS A 132 10.20 4.37 2.60
C HIS A 132 8.76 4.78 2.95
N LYS A 133 8.32 5.97 2.52
CA LYS A 133 6.93 6.41 2.74
C LYS A 133 5.93 5.50 2.04
N PHE A 134 6.24 5.12 0.81
CA PHE A 134 5.43 4.20 0.03
C PHE A 134 5.38 2.79 0.66
N TYR A 135 6.53 2.32 1.16
CA TYR A 135 6.61 1.06 1.90
C TYR A 135 5.71 1.06 3.13
N GLU A 136 5.77 2.09 3.96
CA GLU A 136 4.92 2.21 5.15
C GLU A 136 3.42 2.21 4.80
N LEU A 137 3.02 2.94 3.75
CA LEU A 137 1.63 2.97 3.31
C LEU A 137 1.13 1.58 2.88
N LEU A 138 1.93 0.86 2.11
CA LEU A 138 1.56 -0.50 1.65
C LEU A 138 1.55 -1.51 2.79
N ALA A 139 2.47 -1.43 3.73
CA ALA A 139 2.47 -2.27 4.93
C ALA A 139 1.22 -2.02 5.79
N LEU A 140 0.79 -0.76 5.93
CA LEU A 140 -0.44 -0.41 6.64
C LEU A 140 -1.69 -0.94 5.91
N VAL A 141 -1.70 -0.90 4.59
CA VAL A 141 -2.78 -1.51 3.78
C VAL A 141 -2.84 -3.02 4.02
N ASP A 142 -1.71 -3.69 4.04
CA ASP A 142 -1.67 -5.13 4.36
C ASP A 142 -2.15 -5.41 5.79
N ALA A 143 -1.84 -4.56 6.76
CA ALA A 143 -2.38 -4.70 8.12
C ALA A 143 -3.91 -4.61 8.15
N LEU A 144 -4.52 -3.80 7.27
CA LEU A 144 -5.99 -3.78 7.11
C LEU A 144 -6.52 -5.04 6.43
N ARG A 145 -5.76 -5.64 5.52
CA ARG A 145 -6.17 -6.86 4.80
C ARG A 145 -6.09 -8.11 5.64
N VAL A 146 -5.02 -8.26 6.44
CA VAL A 146 -4.68 -9.52 7.12
C VAL A 146 -4.59 -9.40 8.63
N GLY A 147 -4.58 -8.20 9.19
CA GLY A 147 -4.35 -7.95 10.60
C GLY A 147 -5.50 -8.41 11.50
N LYS A 148 -5.19 -8.62 12.77
CA LYS A 148 -6.16 -8.81 13.85
C LYS A 148 -6.78 -7.45 14.23
N ALA A 149 -7.81 -7.46 15.08
CA ALA A 149 -8.57 -6.25 15.43
C ALA A 149 -7.69 -5.07 15.88
N ARG A 150 -6.74 -5.31 16.81
CA ARG A 150 -5.82 -4.27 17.30
C ARG A 150 -4.91 -3.72 16.21
N GLU A 151 -4.38 -4.59 15.36
CA GLU A 151 -3.50 -4.22 14.25
C GLU A 151 -4.25 -3.35 13.23
N LYS A 152 -5.49 -3.72 12.91
CA LYS A 152 -6.36 -2.94 12.02
C LYS A 152 -6.67 -1.56 12.60
N GLU A 153 -7.00 -1.46 13.88
CA GLU A 153 -7.28 -0.17 14.51
C GLU A 153 -6.07 0.76 14.52
N LEU A 154 -4.88 0.23 14.80
CA LEU A 154 -3.65 1.00 14.73
C LEU A 154 -3.31 1.41 13.28
N ALA A 155 -3.51 0.50 12.33
CA ALA A 155 -3.29 0.80 10.91
C ALA A 155 -4.23 1.91 10.39
N LYS A 156 -5.50 1.90 10.79
CA LYS A 156 -6.46 2.96 10.47
C LYS A 156 -5.97 4.33 10.95
N LYS A 157 -5.54 4.42 12.21
CA LYS A 157 -5.02 5.66 12.80
C LYS A 157 -3.76 6.17 12.10
N GLU A 158 -2.85 5.26 11.79
CA GLU A 158 -1.59 5.61 11.11
C GLU A 158 -1.82 6.03 9.65
N LEU A 159 -2.76 5.38 8.93
CA LEU A 159 -3.17 5.81 7.59
C LEU A 159 -3.85 7.18 7.62
N GLU A 160 -4.74 7.43 8.57
CA GLU A 160 -5.40 8.73 8.73
C GLU A 160 -4.36 9.85 8.89
N LYS A 161 -3.38 9.68 9.78
CA LYS A 161 -2.29 10.65 9.95
C LYS A 161 -1.53 10.91 8.65
N ARG A 162 -1.19 9.86 7.90
CA ARG A 162 -0.38 9.98 6.68
C ARG A 162 -1.16 10.53 5.50
N LEU A 163 -2.42 10.18 5.36
CA LEU A 163 -3.25 10.66 4.27
C LEU A 163 -3.76 12.08 4.49
N LEU A 164 -4.18 12.42 5.71
CA LEU A 164 -4.83 13.70 6.00
C LEU A 164 -3.87 14.76 6.55
N ASN A 165 -2.92 14.37 7.39
CA ASN A 165 -2.03 15.30 8.10
C ASN A 165 -0.57 15.24 7.60
N GLY A 166 -0.25 14.30 6.74
CA GLY A 166 1.08 14.17 6.15
C GLY A 166 1.34 15.30 5.14
N LYS A 167 2.15 16.29 5.55
CA LYS A 167 2.85 17.18 4.63
C LYS A 167 4.11 16.52 4.11
#